data_fa49ce82fa155c086862163b34d0d46d
#
_entry.id   fa49ce82fa155c086862163b34d0d46d
#
_cell.length_a   1.000
_cell.length_b   1.000
_cell.length_c   1.000
_cell.angle_alpha   90.00
_cell.angle_beta   90.00
_cell.angle_gamma   90.00
#
_symmetry.space_group_name_H-M   'P 1'
#
loop_
_entity.id
_entity.type
_entity.pdbx_description
1 polymer ?
#
loop_
_entity_poly.entity_id
_entity_poly.type
_entity_poly.pdbx_seq_one_letter_code
_entity_poly.pdbx_strand_id
1 'polypeptide(L)'
;MRFARLRMRAAAWRRRARLAIGAAAIALVAGCAGTPSPVAGIAGACTQPGQHAALQADLLFGRDIAGRAPVTDAERAAFLADVVTPRFPDGFTYWDTHGQWRDRASGRITQEASFVVRIVADDTPDTRTRLDAIRDAYAQRFHQESVGITLVPACASF
;
A
#
# COMPACT_ATOMS: atom_id res chain seq x y z
N MET A 1 -21.13 61.94 18.69
CA MET A 1 -20.12 63.01 18.84
C MET A 1 -18.95 62.62 17.95
N ARG A 2 -18.88 63.31 16.79
CA ARG A 2 -17.85 64.27 16.39
C ARG A 2 -16.48 63.66 16.17
N PHE A 3 -16.15 63.52 14.86
CA PHE A 3 -15.11 64.20 14.07
C PHE A 3 -13.65 63.77 14.46
N ALA A 4 -12.76 63.41 13.57
CA ALA A 4 -12.27 64.25 12.47
C ALA A 4 -11.50 63.42 11.43
N ARG A 5 -11.68 63.84 10.19
CA ARG A 5 -10.81 63.51 9.03
C ARG A 5 -9.51 64.28 9.11
N LEU A 6 -8.44 63.70 8.71
CA LEU A 6 -7.28 64.49 8.20
C LEU A 6 -6.71 63.83 6.93
N ARG A 7 -6.90 64.54 5.83
CA ARG A 7 -6.15 64.43 4.57
C ARG A 7 -4.87 65.24 4.69
N MET A 8 -3.79 64.77 4.12
CA MET A 8 -2.72 65.58 3.46
C MET A 8 -1.73 64.61 2.85
N ARG A 9 -1.48 64.62 1.64
CA ARG A 9 -0.95 65.44 0.55
C ARG A 9 0.23 64.71 -0.04
N ALA A 10 0.11 64.60 -1.35
CA ALA A 10 1.12 64.13 -2.28
C ALA A 10 2.40 65.00 -2.25
N ALA A 11 3.55 64.36 -2.43
CA ALA A 11 4.72 65.03 -2.96
C ALA A 11 5.40 64.11 -3.96
N ALA A 12 5.20 64.46 -5.22
CA ALA A 12 5.94 63.92 -6.34
C ALA A 12 7.37 64.41 -6.28
N TRP A 13 8.37 63.57 -6.39
CA TRP A 13 9.70 63.99 -6.76
C TRP A 13 10.24 63.09 -7.88
N ARG A 14 10.14 63.66 -9.06
CA ARG A 14 10.84 63.23 -10.27
C ARG A 14 12.32 63.48 -10.12
N ARG A 15 13.16 62.52 -10.19
CA ARG A 15 14.56 62.71 -10.70
C ARG A 15 14.93 61.59 -11.62
N ARG A 16 15.40 62.02 -12.72
CA ARG A 16 15.80 61.33 -13.95
C ARG A 16 17.09 60.52 -13.76
N ALA A 17 17.19 59.52 -14.57
CA ALA A 17 18.35 58.99 -15.29
C ALA A 17 19.43 58.23 -14.52
N ARG A 18 19.61 56.98 -14.86
CA ARG A 18 20.73 56.59 -15.76
C ARG A 18 20.53 55.11 -16.15
N LEU A 19 20.50 54.89 -17.44
CA LEU A 19 20.65 53.61 -18.08
C LEU A 19 22.02 53.01 -17.68
N ALA A 20 21.98 51.85 -17.00
CA ALA A 20 23.10 50.92 -16.91
C ALA A 20 22.62 49.61 -17.50
N ILE A 21 23.09 49.31 -18.69
CA ILE A 21 22.95 48.04 -19.36
C ILE A 21 23.80 47.06 -18.59
N GLY A 22 23.16 46.28 -17.70
CA GLY A 22 23.78 45.14 -17.05
C GLY A 22 23.37 43.90 -17.81
N ALA A 23 24.29 43.26 -18.50
CA ALA A 23 24.11 41.96 -19.12
C ALA A 23 23.82 40.93 -18.01
N ALA A 24 22.56 40.52 -17.87
CA ALA A 24 22.18 39.41 -17.01
C ALA A 24 22.56 38.09 -17.72
N ALA A 25 23.61 37.46 -17.22
CA ALA A 25 23.95 36.10 -17.58
C ALA A 25 22.84 35.18 -17.06
N ILE A 26 22.00 34.69 -17.97
CA ILE A 26 21.04 33.65 -17.67
C ILE A 26 21.84 32.35 -17.53
N ALA A 27 22.13 31.94 -16.31
CA ALA A 27 22.62 30.62 -16.02
C ALA A 27 21.48 29.62 -16.30
N LEU A 28 21.57 28.92 -17.42
CA LEU A 28 20.75 27.74 -17.72
C LEU A 28 21.12 26.66 -16.70
N VAL A 29 20.35 26.57 -15.64
CA VAL A 29 20.34 25.39 -14.78
C VAL A 29 19.66 24.28 -15.59
N ALA A 30 20.48 23.48 -16.28
CA ALA A 30 20.04 22.21 -16.85
C ALA A 30 19.68 21.29 -15.67
N GLY A 31 18.44 21.38 -15.21
CA GLY A 31 17.87 20.43 -14.27
C GLY A 31 17.89 19.06 -14.94
N CYS A 32 18.70 18.13 -14.42
CA CYS A 32 18.56 16.72 -14.75
C CYS A 32 17.15 16.29 -14.30
N ALA A 33 16.19 16.37 -15.21
CA ALA A 33 14.95 15.64 -15.09
C ALA A 33 15.32 14.16 -15.23
N GLY A 34 15.72 13.55 -14.11
CA GLY A 34 15.82 12.10 -14.02
C GLY A 34 14.43 11.56 -14.33
N THR A 35 14.22 11.04 -15.52
CA THR A 35 13.06 10.19 -15.80
C THR A 35 13.07 9.11 -14.73
N PRO A 36 11.96 8.89 -13.98
CA PRO A 36 11.88 7.74 -13.10
C PRO A 36 12.11 6.52 -13.98
N SER A 37 13.24 5.84 -13.77
CA SER A 37 13.47 4.55 -14.40
C SER A 37 12.30 3.67 -13.99
N PRO A 38 11.58 3.04 -14.94
CA PRO A 38 10.61 2.03 -14.57
C PRO A 38 11.37 1.03 -13.70
N VAL A 39 10.83 0.74 -12.52
CA VAL A 39 11.35 -0.32 -11.66
C VAL A 39 11.42 -1.55 -12.57
N ALA A 40 12.62 -1.96 -12.92
CA ALA A 40 12.82 -3.13 -13.76
C ALA A 40 12.13 -4.29 -13.05
N GLY A 41 11.04 -4.76 -13.64
CA GLY A 41 10.31 -5.88 -13.07
C GLY A 41 11.27 -7.04 -12.87
N ILE A 42 11.06 -7.84 -11.83
CA ILE A 42 11.90 -8.98 -11.46
C ILE A 42 12.08 -9.99 -12.60
N ALA A 43 11.28 -9.90 -13.68
CA ALA A 43 11.39 -10.80 -14.83
C ALA A 43 12.81 -10.98 -15.37
N GLY A 44 13.69 -9.96 -15.27
CA GLY A 44 15.10 -10.05 -15.62
C GLY A 44 16.02 -10.57 -14.51
N ALA A 45 15.52 -10.77 -13.29
CA ALA A 45 16.30 -11.21 -12.13
C ALA A 45 16.21 -12.73 -11.87
N CYS A 46 15.26 -13.45 -12.50
CA CYS A 46 15.09 -14.88 -12.35
C CYS A 46 16.08 -15.61 -13.29
N THR A 47 17.24 -15.93 -12.78
CA THR A 47 18.37 -16.44 -13.57
C THR A 47 18.58 -17.96 -13.47
N GLN A 48 17.90 -18.63 -12.55
CA GLN A 48 18.02 -20.08 -12.38
C GLN A 48 17.15 -20.81 -13.42
N PRO A 49 17.60 -21.93 -13.98
CA PRO A 49 16.78 -22.72 -14.91
C PRO A 49 15.44 -23.11 -14.29
N GLY A 50 14.37 -22.94 -15.05
CA GLY A 50 12.99 -23.25 -14.60
C GLY A 50 12.35 -22.20 -13.73
N GLN A 51 13.04 -21.11 -13.36
CA GLN A 51 12.43 -20.01 -12.65
C GLN A 51 11.68 -19.06 -13.60
N HIS A 52 10.58 -18.50 -13.08
CA HIS A 52 9.83 -17.42 -13.73
C HIS A 52 9.51 -16.33 -12.70
N ALA A 53 9.20 -15.15 -13.20
CA ALA A 53 8.75 -14.04 -12.35
C ALA A 53 7.36 -14.34 -11.79
N ALA A 54 7.20 -14.19 -10.49
CA ALA A 54 5.98 -14.46 -9.77
C ALA A 54 5.70 -13.39 -8.71
N LEU A 55 4.49 -13.39 -8.17
CA LEU A 55 4.06 -12.63 -7.01
C LEU A 55 3.92 -13.59 -5.83
N GLN A 56 4.64 -13.34 -4.74
CA GLN A 56 4.35 -13.94 -3.44
C GLN A 56 3.42 -13.02 -2.67
N ALA A 57 2.26 -13.54 -2.28
CA ALA A 57 1.29 -12.85 -1.46
C ALA A 57 1.15 -13.57 -0.11
N ASP A 58 1.32 -12.84 0.99
CA ASP A 58 1.00 -13.31 2.33
C ASP A 58 -0.27 -12.60 2.81
N LEU A 59 -1.33 -13.36 3.03
CA LEU A 59 -2.60 -12.92 3.60
C LEU A 59 -2.58 -13.21 5.11
N LEU A 60 -2.81 -12.17 5.92
CA LEU A 60 -2.73 -12.25 7.38
C LEU A 60 -4.14 -12.19 7.97
N PHE A 61 -4.58 -13.28 8.58
CA PHE A 61 -5.92 -13.49 9.10
C PHE A 61 -5.91 -13.52 10.62
N GLY A 62 -6.56 -12.55 11.27
CA GLY A 62 -6.87 -12.61 12.70
C GLY A 62 -7.96 -13.62 12.98
N ARG A 63 -7.93 -14.25 14.15
CA ARG A 63 -8.96 -15.24 14.54
C ARG A 63 -9.95 -14.71 15.57
N ASP A 64 -9.65 -13.62 16.25
CA ASP A 64 -10.55 -13.07 17.25
C ASP A 64 -11.80 -12.46 16.60
N ILE A 65 -12.95 -12.75 17.21
CA ILE A 65 -14.25 -12.24 16.76
C ILE A 65 -14.93 -11.56 17.94
N ALA A 66 -15.34 -10.31 17.75
CA ALA A 66 -16.05 -9.59 18.79
C ALA A 66 -17.34 -10.32 19.19
N GLY A 67 -17.50 -10.57 20.51
CA GLY A 67 -18.72 -11.16 21.06
C GLY A 67 -18.86 -12.69 20.93
N ARG A 68 -17.87 -13.40 20.40
CA ARG A 68 -17.86 -14.87 20.38
C ARG A 68 -16.45 -15.45 20.50
N ALA A 69 -16.36 -16.79 20.55
CA ALA A 69 -15.10 -17.51 20.50
C ALA A 69 -14.36 -17.26 19.16
N PRO A 70 -13.01 -17.30 19.17
CA PRO A 70 -12.20 -17.17 17.96
C PRO A 70 -12.58 -18.15 16.86
N VAL A 71 -12.20 -17.84 15.61
CA VAL A 71 -12.32 -18.73 14.47
C VAL A 71 -11.66 -20.08 14.81
N THR A 72 -12.44 -21.14 14.75
CA THR A 72 -11.98 -22.50 15.05
C THR A 72 -11.17 -23.07 13.88
N ASP A 73 -10.43 -24.15 14.12
CA ASP A 73 -9.70 -24.85 13.07
C ASP A 73 -10.63 -25.43 12.00
N ALA A 74 -11.82 -25.88 12.40
CA ALA A 74 -12.83 -26.37 11.46
C ALA A 74 -13.37 -25.26 10.56
N GLU A 75 -13.66 -24.07 11.13
CA GLU A 75 -14.10 -22.90 10.35
C GLU A 75 -12.99 -22.41 9.39
N ARG A 76 -11.72 -22.38 9.85
CA ARG A 76 -10.58 -22.09 9.01
C ARG A 76 -10.45 -23.09 7.86
N ALA A 77 -10.52 -24.40 8.16
CA ALA A 77 -10.42 -25.43 7.14
C ALA A 77 -11.54 -25.32 6.09
N ALA A 78 -12.77 -25.06 6.53
CA ALA A 78 -13.91 -24.80 5.63
C ALA A 78 -13.67 -23.53 4.78
N PHE A 79 -13.16 -22.44 5.36
CA PHE A 79 -12.85 -21.24 4.61
C PHE A 79 -11.77 -21.49 3.54
N LEU A 80 -10.70 -22.21 3.90
CA LEU A 80 -9.64 -22.54 2.95
C LEU A 80 -10.17 -23.39 1.79
N ALA A 81 -11.02 -24.38 2.08
CA ALA A 81 -11.62 -25.26 1.07
C ALA A 81 -12.62 -24.52 0.17
N ASP A 82 -13.51 -23.72 0.75
CA ASP A 82 -14.62 -23.10 0.03
C ASP A 82 -14.20 -21.83 -0.74
N VAL A 83 -13.20 -21.10 -0.22
CA VAL A 83 -12.87 -19.76 -0.70
C VAL A 83 -11.48 -19.67 -1.33
N VAL A 84 -10.46 -20.21 -0.67
CA VAL A 84 -9.07 -20.09 -1.15
C VAL A 84 -8.80 -21.10 -2.25
N THR A 85 -9.08 -22.38 -2.02
CA THR A 85 -8.81 -23.46 -2.99
C THR A 85 -9.41 -23.21 -4.38
N PRO A 86 -10.68 -22.78 -4.53
CA PRO A 86 -11.23 -22.53 -5.86
C PRO A 86 -10.57 -21.38 -6.61
N ARG A 87 -9.96 -20.43 -5.88
CA ARG A 87 -9.27 -19.27 -6.47
C ARG A 87 -7.82 -19.52 -6.80
N PHE A 88 -7.19 -20.42 -6.05
CA PHE A 88 -5.78 -20.82 -6.24
C PHE A 88 -5.65 -22.34 -6.16
N PRO A 89 -6.18 -23.05 -7.16
CA PRO A 89 -6.19 -24.52 -7.19
C PRO A 89 -4.79 -25.13 -7.33
N ASP A 90 -3.82 -24.35 -7.86
CA ASP A 90 -2.44 -24.82 -8.03
C ASP A 90 -1.69 -24.95 -6.70
N GLY A 91 -2.21 -24.31 -5.64
CA GLY A 91 -1.74 -24.51 -4.29
C GLY A 91 -1.47 -23.23 -3.50
N PHE A 92 -1.39 -23.42 -2.21
CA PHE A 92 -0.99 -22.42 -1.22
C PHE A 92 -0.42 -23.11 0.01
N THR A 93 0.30 -22.37 0.82
CA THR A 93 0.80 -22.85 2.12
C THR A 93 0.18 -22.00 3.21
N TYR A 94 -0.16 -22.60 4.36
CA TYR A 94 -0.62 -21.85 5.52
C TYR A 94 -0.01 -22.36 6.80
N TRP A 95 0.09 -21.46 7.80
CA TRP A 95 0.60 -21.80 9.13
C TRP A 95 -0.02 -20.89 10.18
N ASP A 96 -0.06 -21.38 11.41
CA ASP A 96 -0.53 -20.62 12.56
C ASP A 96 0.52 -19.60 13.00
N THR A 97 0.03 -18.44 13.44
CA THR A 97 0.84 -17.33 13.94
C THR A 97 0.16 -16.66 15.13
N HIS A 98 0.88 -15.74 15.76
CA HIS A 98 0.33 -14.83 16.74
C HIS A 98 0.51 -13.41 16.26
N GLY A 99 -0.58 -12.65 16.24
CA GLY A 99 -0.60 -11.26 15.82
C GLY A 99 -0.71 -10.31 17.01
N GLN A 100 -0.25 -9.09 16.80
CA GLN A 100 -0.50 -7.97 17.68
C GLN A 100 -0.84 -6.75 16.84
N TRP A 101 -1.90 -6.07 17.18
CA TRP A 101 -2.31 -4.88 16.47
C TRP A 101 -2.88 -3.82 17.44
N ARG A 102 -2.98 -2.60 16.96
CA ARG A 102 -3.60 -1.53 17.71
C ARG A 102 -5.03 -1.35 17.25
N ASP A 103 -5.98 -1.55 18.16
CA ASP A 103 -7.38 -1.19 17.93
C ASP A 103 -7.49 0.32 17.66
N ARG A 104 -8.08 0.68 16.54
CA ARG A 104 -8.12 2.08 16.08
C ARG A 104 -9.07 2.94 16.91
N ALA A 105 -10.12 2.36 17.46
CA ALA A 105 -11.12 3.08 18.23
C ALA A 105 -10.65 3.36 19.66
N SER A 106 -10.07 2.36 20.32
CA SER A 106 -9.65 2.45 21.72
C SER A 106 -8.16 2.79 21.90
N GLY A 107 -7.34 2.65 20.88
CA GLY A 107 -5.87 2.78 20.95
C GLY A 107 -5.19 1.63 21.69
N ARG A 108 -5.92 0.62 22.13
CA ARG A 108 -5.39 -0.53 22.89
C ARG A 108 -4.62 -1.46 21.98
N ILE A 109 -3.57 -2.07 22.52
CA ILE A 109 -2.86 -3.17 21.90
C ILE A 109 -3.62 -4.46 22.21
N THR A 110 -3.97 -5.19 21.15
CA THR A 110 -4.65 -6.49 21.21
C THR A 110 -3.70 -7.55 20.65
N GLN A 111 -3.58 -8.66 21.34
CA GLN A 111 -2.86 -9.84 20.87
C GLN A 111 -3.88 -10.93 20.57
N GLU A 112 -3.70 -11.62 19.44
CA GLU A 112 -4.63 -12.63 18.99
C GLU A 112 -3.93 -13.81 18.32
N ALA A 113 -4.55 -14.97 18.37
CA ALA A 113 -4.21 -16.07 17.46
C ALA A 113 -4.55 -15.65 16.03
N SER A 114 -3.68 -15.98 15.10
CA SER A 114 -3.83 -15.65 13.69
C SER A 114 -3.27 -16.77 12.82
N PHE A 115 -3.46 -16.68 11.52
CA PHE A 115 -2.78 -17.55 10.56
C PHE A 115 -2.42 -16.77 9.30
N VAL A 116 -1.43 -17.26 8.58
CA VAL A 116 -0.99 -16.71 7.30
C VAL A 116 -1.28 -17.71 6.20
N VAL A 117 -1.76 -17.22 5.07
CA VAL A 117 -1.85 -17.99 3.83
C VAL A 117 -0.88 -17.37 2.83
N ARG A 118 0.11 -18.13 2.39
CA ARG A 118 1.04 -17.76 1.33
C ARG A 118 0.61 -18.35 0.01
N ILE A 119 0.50 -17.49 -0.98
CA ILE A 119 0.19 -17.83 -2.36
C ILE A 119 1.34 -17.33 -3.22
N VAL A 120 1.82 -18.17 -4.14
CA VAL A 120 2.77 -17.79 -5.17
C VAL A 120 2.10 -18.04 -6.52
N ALA A 121 1.94 -16.99 -7.31
CA ALA A 121 1.23 -17.02 -8.59
C ALA A 121 1.79 -15.95 -9.55
N ASP A 122 1.38 -15.97 -10.80
CA ASP A 122 1.71 -14.92 -11.76
C ASP A 122 1.18 -13.56 -11.29
N ASP A 123 1.98 -12.50 -11.44
CA ASP A 123 1.55 -11.14 -11.10
C ASP A 123 0.66 -10.56 -12.20
N THR A 124 -0.62 -10.87 -12.12
CA THR A 124 -1.65 -10.42 -13.07
C THR A 124 -2.75 -9.62 -12.34
N PRO A 125 -3.49 -8.77 -13.06
CA PRO A 125 -4.67 -8.10 -12.49
C PRO A 125 -5.71 -9.10 -11.94
N ASP A 126 -5.88 -10.25 -12.59
CA ASP A 126 -6.78 -11.30 -12.13
C ASP A 126 -6.32 -11.93 -10.82
N THR A 127 -5.02 -12.22 -10.68
CA THR A 127 -4.44 -12.70 -9.41
C THR A 127 -4.73 -11.72 -8.28
N ARG A 128 -4.51 -10.42 -8.50
CA ARG A 128 -4.78 -9.39 -7.49
C ARG A 128 -6.26 -9.31 -7.12
N THR A 129 -7.15 -9.39 -8.10
CA THR A 129 -8.61 -9.45 -7.87
C THR A 129 -9.02 -10.66 -7.03
N ARG A 130 -8.45 -11.84 -7.31
CA ARG A 130 -8.71 -13.06 -6.53
C ARG A 130 -8.20 -12.96 -5.09
N LEU A 131 -7.04 -12.34 -4.87
CA LEU A 131 -6.50 -12.08 -3.53
C LEU A 131 -7.41 -11.14 -2.73
N ASP A 132 -7.88 -10.04 -3.34
CA ASP A 132 -8.81 -9.12 -2.69
C ASP A 132 -10.14 -9.79 -2.37
N ALA A 133 -10.67 -10.61 -3.28
CA ALA A 133 -11.91 -11.37 -3.03
C ALA A 133 -11.80 -12.36 -1.85
N ILE A 134 -10.61 -12.95 -1.61
CA ILE A 134 -10.37 -13.79 -0.42
C ILE A 134 -10.43 -12.95 0.85
N ARG A 135 -9.79 -11.79 0.86
CA ARG A 135 -9.74 -10.86 2.01
C ARG A 135 -11.15 -10.40 2.38
N ASP A 136 -11.91 -9.98 1.37
CA ASP A 136 -13.28 -9.52 1.54
C ASP A 136 -14.20 -10.63 2.06
N ALA A 137 -14.08 -11.84 1.52
CA ALA A 137 -14.86 -12.99 1.97
C ALA A 137 -14.57 -13.36 3.43
N TYR A 138 -13.29 -13.29 3.86
CA TYR A 138 -12.94 -13.54 5.26
C TYR A 138 -13.51 -12.46 6.18
N ALA A 139 -13.29 -11.18 5.82
CA ALA A 139 -13.79 -10.06 6.59
C ALA A 139 -15.32 -10.12 6.77
N GLN A 140 -16.05 -10.46 5.72
CA GLN A 140 -17.51 -10.63 5.77
C GLN A 140 -17.93 -11.85 6.60
N ARG A 141 -17.30 -13.02 6.39
CA ARG A 141 -17.68 -14.28 7.05
C ARG A 141 -17.42 -14.25 8.56
N PHE A 142 -16.35 -13.59 8.98
CA PHE A 142 -15.89 -13.60 10.36
C PHE A 142 -15.92 -12.22 11.03
N HIS A 143 -16.60 -11.24 10.41
CA HIS A 143 -16.76 -9.87 10.94
C HIS A 143 -15.43 -9.21 11.34
N GLN A 144 -14.39 -9.42 10.52
CA GLN A 144 -13.09 -8.80 10.73
C GLN A 144 -13.07 -7.39 10.16
N GLU A 145 -12.40 -6.46 10.85
CA GLU A 145 -12.22 -5.09 10.36
C GLU A 145 -11.37 -5.05 9.08
N SER A 146 -10.37 -5.92 9.00
CA SER A 146 -9.48 -6.02 7.84
C SER A 146 -8.72 -7.35 7.83
N VAL A 147 -8.27 -7.73 6.65
CA VAL A 147 -7.28 -8.80 6.44
C VAL A 147 -6.02 -8.16 5.86
N GLY A 148 -4.90 -8.34 6.54
CA GLY A 148 -3.61 -7.84 6.06
C GLY A 148 -3.17 -8.55 4.79
N ILE A 149 -2.41 -7.85 3.94
CA ILE A 149 -1.74 -8.45 2.78
C ILE A 149 -0.35 -7.83 2.59
N THR A 150 0.63 -8.66 2.31
CA THR A 150 1.93 -8.23 1.80
C THR A 150 2.16 -8.86 0.44
N LEU A 151 2.70 -8.07 -0.49
CA LEU A 151 2.99 -8.50 -1.87
C LEU A 151 4.47 -8.31 -2.14
N VAL A 152 5.14 -9.39 -2.52
CA VAL A 152 6.58 -9.38 -2.80
C VAL A 152 6.80 -9.99 -4.18
N PRO A 153 7.46 -9.27 -5.09
CA PRO A 153 7.94 -9.87 -6.31
C PRO A 153 8.93 -10.99 -6.00
N ALA A 154 8.78 -12.15 -6.65
CA ALA A 154 9.56 -13.34 -6.39
C ALA A 154 9.99 -14.04 -7.69
N CYS A 155 10.99 -14.91 -7.58
CA CYS A 155 11.28 -15.90 -8.60
C CYS A 155 10.81 -17.27 -8.08
N ALA A 156 9.97 -17.95 -8.85
CA ALA A 156 9.43 -19.25 -8.48
C ALA A 156 9.71 -20.31 -9.54
N SER A 157 9.78 -21.54 -9.09
CA SER A 157 9.81 -22.76 -9.93
C SER A 157 9.02 -23.86 -9.24
N PHE A 158 8.14 -24.52 -9.98
CA PHE A 158 7.30 -25.62 -9.52
C PHE A 158 7.42 -26.78 -10.50
#